data_5b3f94f580d0992ca6514182d6ca0809
#
_entry.id   5b3f94f580d0992ca6514182d6ca0809
#
_cell.length_a   1.000
_cell.length_b   1.000
_cell.length_c   1.000
_cell.angle_alpha   90.00
_cell.angle_beta   90.00
_cell.angle_gamma   90.00
#
_symmetry.space_group_name_H-M   'P 1'
#
loop_
_entity.id
_entity.type
_entity.pdbx_description
1 polymer ?
#
loop_
_entity_poly.entity_id
_entity_poly.type
_entity_poly.pdbx_seq_one_letter_code
_entity_poly.pdbx_strand_id
1 'polypeptide(L)'
;MSKPFKLIFLSITLTILFTSFLLMQGKKKVIFFGDSITQAAIKPGGYIDLMNKMLISKGLDKDYELEGAGVSGNKIYDLYLRMEEDVLMKKPDIVIIYIGVNDVWHKQTSGTGTDADKFQKFYLAIIKKLKKDNIKIAICTPAVIGEKTDYSNQLDGDLNKYSNIIRSIAKNENLQLIDLRASFLQYNISNNTENKELGVLTSDRVHLNEAGNKLVNDEMWKVISEIK
;
A
#
# COMPACT_ATOMS: atom_id res chain seq x y z
N MET A 1 -4.94 8.52 -58.46
CA MET A 1 -4.36 7.57 -57.49
C MET A 1 -5.29 6.40 -57.34
N SER A 2 -4.81 5.19 -57.62
CA SER A 2 -5.62 3.97 -57.60
C SER A 2 -6.06 3.63 -56.16
N LYS A 3 -7.26 3.01 -56.03
CA LYS A 3 -7.85 2.61 -54.73
C LYS A 3 -6.88 1.88 -53.77
N PRO A 4 -5.95 0.99 -54.20
CA PRO A 4 -5.02 0.31 -53.31
C PRO A 4 -4.02 1.27 -52.64
N PHE A 5 -3.61 2.33 -53.30
CA PHE A 5 -2.64 3.30 -52.71
C PHE A 5 -3.25 4.10 -51.58
N LYS A 6 -4.55 4.44 -51.64
CA LYS A 6 -5.28 5.10 -50.57
C LYS A 6 -5.46 4.20 -49.34
N LEU A 7 -5.67 2.89 -49.52
CA LEU A 7 -5.83 1.95 -48.41
C LEU A 7 -4.49 1.72 -47.66
N ILE A 8 -3.39 1.63 -48.37
CA ILE A 8 -2.04 1.46 -47.78
C ILE A 8 -1.67 2.73 -46.96
N PHE A 9 -1.95 3.91 -47.49
CA PHE A 9 -1.67 5.16 -46.79
C PHE A 9 -2.50 5.33 -45.53
N LEU A 10 -3.78 4.93 -45.54
CA LEU A 10 -4.69 4.94 -44.39
C LEU A 10 -4.24 3.94 -43.31
N SER A 11 -3.78 2.77 -43.69
CA SER A 11 -3.26 1.74 -42.77
C SER A 11 -2.00 2.21 -42.08
N ILE A 12 -1.03 2.82 -42.80
CA ILE A 12 0.22 3.33 -42.22
C ILE A 12 -0.04 4.48 -41.24
N THR A 13 -0.94 5.42 -41.59
CA THR A 13 -1.31 6.54 -40.71
C THR A 13 -2.01 6.05 -39.44
N LEU A 14 -2.87 5.05 -39.53
CA LEU A 14 -3.55 4.46 -38.37
C LEU A 14 -2.56 3.74 -37.45
N THR A 15 -1.56 3.04 -38.02
CA THR A 15 -0.52 2.36 -37.25
C THR A 15 0.39 3.36 -36.53
N ILE A 16 0.78 4.46 -37.20
CA ILE A 16 1.59 5.53 -36.61
C ILE A 16 0.83 6.24 -35.48
N LEU A 17 -0.47 6.52 -35.65
CA LEU A 17 -1.31 7.12 -34.62
C LEU A 17 -1.49 6.18 -33.41
N PHE A 18 -1.63 4.87 -33.63
CA PHE A 18 -1.75 3.88 -32.55
C PHE A 18 -0.45 3.69 -31.79
N THR A 19 0.69 3.66 -32.50
CA THR A 19 2.03 3.59 -31.85
C THR A 19 2.38 4.87 -31.10
N SER A 20 2.01 6.06 -31.61
CA SER A 20 2.22 7.32 -30.91
C SER A 20 1.34 7.45 -29.66
N PHE A 21 0.11 6.90 -29.68
CA PHE A 21 -0.77 6.85 -28.51
C PHE A 21 -0.21 5.94 -27.41
N LEU A 22 0.35 4.77 -27.77
CA LEU A 22 1.03 3.87 -26.83
C LEU A 22 2.30 4.49 -26.22
N LEU A 23 3.02 5.34 -26.98
CA LEU A 23 4.21 6.05 -26.50
C LEU A 23 3.90 7.26 -25.58
N MET A 24 2.63 7.71 -25.53
CA MET A 24 2.16 8.81 -24.69
C MET A 24 1.56 8.38 -23.36
N GLN A 25 1.53 7.08 -23.06
CA GLN A 25 1.03 6.62 -21.76
C GLN A 25 2.06 7.00 -20.68
N GLY A 26 1.75 8.01 -19.89
CA GLY A 26 2.58 8.44 -18.75
C GLY A 26 2.78 7.30 -17.75
N LYS A 27 3.77 7.44 -16.89
CA LYS A 27 4.00 6.48 -15.80
C LYS A 27 2.76 6.39 -14.91
N LYS A 28 2.39 5.17 -14.50
CA LYS A 28 1.39 4.98 -13.44
C LYS A 28 1.95 5.52 -12.12
N LYS A 29 1.32 6.57 -11.60
CA LYS A 29 1.71 7.17 -10.32
C LYS A 29 1.06 6.42 -9.18
N VAL A 30 1.89 5.85 -8.31
CA VAL A 30 1.48 5.09 -7.13
C VAL A 30 1.87 5.85 -5.88
N ILE A 31 0.89 6.23 -5.05
CA ILE A 31 1.13 6.85 -3.74
C ILE A 31 0.91 5.84 -2.63
N PHE A 32 1.93 5.64 -1.79
CA PHE A 32 1.84 4.87 -0.54
C PHE A 32 1.47 5.82 0.59
N PHE A 33 0.27 5.67 1.13
CA PHE A 33 -0.32 6.59 2.10
C PHE A 33 -0.44 5.93 3.46
N GLY A 34 0.30 6.44 4.46
CA GLY A 34 0.39 5.76 5.75
C GLY A 34 1.09 6.56 6.86
N ASP A 35 1.63 5.83 7.81
CA ASP A 35 2.28 6.35 9.02
C ASP A 35 3.81 6.31 8.97
N SER A 36 4.47 6.10 10.14
CA SER A 36 5.93 6.01 10.26
C SER A 36 6.54 4.87 9.45
N ILE A 37 5.83 3.76 9.27
CA ILE A 37 6.30 2.62 8.48
C ILE A 37 6.43 3.04 7.01
N THR A 38 5.43 3.76 6.49
CA THR A 38 5.46 4.32 5.14
C THR A 38 6.47 5.49 5.03
N GLN A 39 6.62 6.32 6.07
CA GLN A 39 7.64 7.37 6.09
C GLN A 39 9.06 6.80 6.01
N ALA A 40 9.33 5.68 6.67
CA ALA A 40 10.62 5.01 6.60
C ALA A 40 10.85 4.30 5.26
N ALA A 41 9.81 3.94 4.55
CA ALA A 41 9.86 3.12 3.34
C ALA A 41 10.61 3.75 2.15
N ILE A 42 10.72 5.08 2.11
CA ILE A 42 11.47 5.81 1.07
C ILE A 42 12.98 5.85 1.34
N LYS A 43 13.41 5.53 2.59
CA LYS A 43 14.82 5.49 2.95
C LYS A 43 15.49 4.25 2.35
N PRO A 44 16.84 4.26 2.18
CA PRO A 44 17.56 3.09 1.69
C PRO A 44 17.21 1.81 2.48
N GLY A 45 16.80 0.75 1.77
CA GLY A 45 16.35 -0.51 2.35
C GLY A 45 14.88 -0.56 2.76
N GLY A 46 14.14 0.55 2.71
CA GLY A 46 12.70 0.57 2.91
C GLY A 46 11.92 -0.04 1.74
N TYR A 47 10.69 -0.50 1.96
CA TYR A 47 9.96 -1.26 0.95
C TYR A 47 9.67 -0.49 -0.35
N ILE A 48 9.54 0.84 -0.33
CA ILE A 48 9.39 1.67 -1.54
C ILE A 48 10.73 1.78 -2.29
N ASP A 49 11.84 1.96 -1.57
CA ASP A 49 13.20 1.93 -2.17
C ASP A 49 13.51 0.57 -2.81
N LEU A 50 13.17 -0.53 -2.11
CA LEU A 50 13.32 -1.89 -2.66
C LEU A 50 12.46 -2.08 -3.91
N MET A 51 11.23 -1.58 -3.92
CA MET A 51 10.34 -1.63 -5.08
C MET A 51 10.89 -0.84 -6.26
N ASN A 52 11.41 0.37 -6.04
CA ASN A 52 12.08 1.15 -7.08
C ASN A 52 13.29 0.40 -7.67
N LYS A 53 14.13 -0.19 -6.85
CA LYS A 53 15.27 -1.00 -7.30
C LYS A 53 14.83 -2.22 -8.12
N MET A 54 13.75 -2.87 -7.68
CA MET A 54 13.15 -4.00 -8.40
C MET A 54 12.58 -3.56 -9.76
N LEU A 55 11.89 -2.42 -9.82
CA LEU A 55 11.36 -1.88 -11.08
C LEU A 55 12.49 -1.59 -12.07
N ILE A 56 13.58 -0.96 -11.63
CA ILE A 56 14.77 -0.71 -12.44
C ILE A 56 15.35 -2.03 -12.96
N SER A 57 15.54 -3.02 -12.09
CA SER A 57 16.12 -4.31 -12.48
C SER A 57 15.28 -5.09 -13.50
N LYS A 58 13.96 -4.84 -13.50
CA LYS A 58 13.01 -5.46 -14.45
C LYS A 58 12.73 -4.60 -15.68
N GLY A 59 13.33 -3.39 -15.80
CA GLY A 59 13.06 -2.44 -16.89
C GLY A 59 11.65 -1.82 -16.85
N LEU A 60 10.99 -1.81 -15.68
CA LEU A 60 9.64 -1.28 -15.43
C LEU A 60 9.65 0.14 -14.85
N ASP A 61 10.82 0.73 -14.63
CA ASP A 61 10.99 2.08 -14.07
C ASP A 61 10.41 3.19 -14.94
N LYS A 62 10.13 2.88 -16.21
CA LYS A 62 9.45 3.78 -17.16
C LYS A 62 7.92 3.71 -17.05
N ASP A 63 7.40 2.64 -16.46
CA ASP A 63 5.96 2.38 -16.37
C ASP A 63 5.36 2.86 -15.05
N TYR A 64 6.18 3.01 -14.02
CA TYR A 64 5.73 3.38 -12.67
C TYR A 64 6.51 4.55 -12.09
N GLU A 65 5.81 5.40 -11.34
CA GLU A 65 6.33 6.43 -10.45
C GLU A 65 5.83 6.15 -9.04
N LEU A 66 6.75 5.90 -8.10
CA LEU A 66 6.41 5.54 -6.72
C LEU A 66 6.67 6.72 -5.78
N GLU A 67 5.68 7.09 -4.98
CA GLU A 67 5.77 8.18 -4.02
C GLU A 67 5.29 7.74 -2.62
N GLY A 68 6.08 8.05 -1.59
CA GLY A 68 5.70 7.80 -0.19
C GLY A 68 5.07 9.04 0.44
N ALA A 69 3.87 8.90 0.97
CA ALA A 69 3.14 9.91 1.74
C ALA A 69 2.90 9.39 3.17
N GLY A 70 3.98 9.05 3.86
CA GLY A 70 3.97 8.58 5.25
C GLY A 70 4.33 9.69 6.24
N VAL A 71 3.62 9.76 7.38
CA VAL A 71 3.92 10.67 8.50
C VAL A 71 3.87 9.90 9.80
N SER A 72 4.97 10.00 10.60
CA SER A 72 5.10 9.28 11.86
C SER A 72 3.96 9.58 12.84
N GLY A 73 3.48 8.54 13.53
CA GLY A 73 2.42 8.64 14.54
C GLY A 73 1.01 8.79 13.98
N ASN A 74 0.85 8.92 12.66
CA ASN A 74 -0.46 9.09 12.04
C ASN A 74 -1.40 7.91 12.29
N LYS A 75 -2.67 8.24 12.39
CA LYS A 75 -3.83 7.37 12.49
C LYS A 75 -4.76 7.65 11.31
N ILE A 76 -5.81 6.85 11.18
CA ILE A 76 -6.73 6.96 10.05
C ILE A 76 -7.33 8.37 9.88
N TYR A 77 -7.64 9.07 10.97
CA TYR A 77 -8.19 10.42 10.90
C TYR A 77 -7.16 11.46 10.43
N ASP A 78 -5.87 11.27 10.74
CA ASP A 78 -4.80 12.13 10.25
C ASP A 78 -4.66 11.99 8.72
N LEU A 79 -4.77 10.76 8.21
CA LEU A 79 -4.80 10.53 6.76
C LEU A 79 -5.97 11.28 6.10
N TYR A 80 -7.16 11.21 6.69
CA TYR A 80 -8.32 11.93 6.16
C TYR A 80 -8.09 13.44 6.10
N LEU A 81 -7.46 14.02 7.12
CA LEU A 81 -7.22 15.47 7.22
C LEU A 81 -6.19 15.97 6.18
N ARG A 82 -5.16 15.16 5.86
CA ARG A 82 -4.07 15.58 4.95
C ARG A 82 -4.18 15.00 3.52
N MET A 83 -5.20 14.17 3.23
CA MET A 83 -5.29 13.50 1.93
C MET A 83 -5.44 14.44 0.73
N GLU A 84 -5.96 15.63 0.92
CA GLU A 84 -6.11 16.62 -0.16
C GLU A 84 -4.75 16.98 -0.75
N GLU A 85 -3.83 17.44 0.11
CA GLU A 85 -2.50 17.90 -0.29
C GLU A 85 -1.57 16.74 -0.63
N ASP A 86 -1.60 15.67 0.18
CA ASP A 86 -0.64 14.58 0.07
C ASP A 86 -0.99 13.56 -1.02
N VAL A 87 -2.26 13.51 -1.45
CA VAL A 87 -2.75 12.50 -2.40
C VAL A 87 -3.53 13.12 -3.56
N LEU A 88 -4.67 13.79 -3.29
CA LEU A 88 -5.62 14.16 -4.36
C LEU A 88 -5.03 15.21 -5.32
N MET A 89 -4.34 16.24 -4.81
CA MET A 89 -3.69 17.26 -5.64
C MET A 89 -2.58 16.69 -6.54
N LYS A 90 -2.01 15.52 -6.17
CA LYS A 90 -0.95 14.83 -6.94
C LYS A 90 -1.50 13.95 -8.05
N LYS A 91 -2.83 13.75 -8.10
CA LYS A 91 -3.56 12.99 -9.13
C LYS A 91 -2.95 11.61 -9.40
N PRO A 92 -2.82 10.74 -8.39
CA PRO A 92 -2.25 9.41 -8.59
C PRO A 92 -3.22 8.51 -9.36
N ASP A 93 -2.67 7.50 -10.03
CA ASP A 93 -3.45 6.42 -10.65
C ASP A 93 -3.84 5.38 -9.59
N ILE A 94 -2.95 5.14 -8.62
CA ILE A 94 -3.09 4.11 -7.59
C ILE A 94 -2.73 4.70 -6.22
N VAL A 95 -3.54 4.38 -5.21
CA VAL A 95 -3.22 4.67 -3.80
C VAL A 95 -3.20 3.39 -3.00
N ILE A 96 -2.11 3.15 -2.29
CA ILE A 96 -1.96 2.05 -1.33
C ILE A 96 -2.10 2.63 0.07
N ILE A 97 -3.15 2.25 0.81
CA ILE A 97 -3.37 2.73 2.18
C ILE A 97 -2.81 1.70 3.16
N TYR A 98 -1.76 2.07 3.90
CA TYR A 98 -1.16 1.23 4.93
C TYR A 98 -1.17 1.98 6.27
N ILE A 99 -2.20 1.71 7.09
CA ILE A 99 -2.50 2.42 8.34
C ILE A 99 -3.22 1.48 9.32
N GLY A 100 -3.21 1.81 10.60
CA GLY A 100 -3.98 1.13 11.63
C GLY A 100 -3.17 0.66 12.83
N VAL A 101 -1.85 0.54 12.71
CA VAL A 101 -1.01 0.15 13.84
C VAL A 101 -1.08 1.17 14.98
N ASN A 102 -1.00 2.46 14.70
CA ASN A 102 -1.09 3.53 15.69
C ASN A 102 -2.52 3.74 16.21
N ASP A 103 -3.53 3.39 15.43
CA ASP A 103 -4.92 3.39 15.87
C ASP A 103 -5.15 2.41 17.03
N VAL A 104 -4.41 1.30 17.04
CA VAL A 104 -4.41 0.28 18.11
C VAL A 104 -3.38 0.63 19.18
N TRP A 105 -2.11 0.78 18.79
CA TRP A 105 -0.98 0.91 19.72
C TRP A 105 -1.08 2.14 20.62
N HIS A 106 -1.41 3.29 20.04
CA HIS A 106 -1.47 4.55 20.78
C HIS A 106 -2.69 4.65 21.72
N LYS A 107 -3.64 3.72 21.67
CA LYS A 107 -4.67 3.61 22.72
C LYS A 107 -4.06 3.28 24.07
N GLN A 108 -3.11 2.32 24.10
CA GLN A 108 -2.44 1.92 25.35
C GLN A 108 -1.32 2.87 25.76
N THR A 109 -0.51 3.34 24.79
CA THR A 109 0.72 4.05 25.11
C THR A 109 0.53 5.53 25.36
N SER A 110 -0.46 6.16 24.74
CA SER A 110 -0.68 7.62 24.81
C SER A 110 -2.14 8.06 24.90
N GLY A 111 -3.09 7.12 24.92
CA GLY A 111 -4.51 7.45 24.96
C GLY A 111 -5.08 8.09 23.70
N THR A 112 -4.32 8.07 22.58
CA THR A 112 -4.65 8.81 21.35
C THR A 112 -5.00 7.92 20.16
N GLY A 113 -5.29 6.65 20.38
CA GLY A 113 -5.73 5.72 19.34
C GLY A 113 -7.13 6.07 18.82
N THR A 114 -7.56 5.39 17.77
CA THR A 114 -8.89 5.60 17.17
C THR A 114 -9.83 4.44 17.54
N ASP A 115 -11.05 4.73 17.95
CA ASP A 115 -12.05 3.69 18.20
C ASP A 115 -12.49 3.01 16.92
N ALA A 116 -12.79 1.72 17.00
CA ALA A 116 -13.03 0.85 15.85
C ALA A 116 -14.15 1.35 14.92
N ASP A 117 -15.23 1.92 15.47
CA ASP A 117 -16.32 2.50 14.67
C ASP A 117 -15.90 3.78 13.95
N LYS A 118 -15.11 4.63 14.60
CA LYS A 118 -14.54 5.84 14.00
C LYS A 118 -13.48 5.47 12.95
N PHE A 119 -12.62 4.48 13.23
CA PHE A 119 -11.66 3.95 12.29
C PHE A 119 -12.33 3.54 10.98
N GLN A 120 -13.39 2.73 11.06
CA GLN A 120 -14.15 2.30 9.90
C GLN A 120 -14.77 3.48 9.14
N LYS A 121 -15.37 4.45 9.86
CA LYS A 121 -16.01 5.62 9.24
C LYS A 121 -15.00 6.51 8.49
N PHE A 122 -13.84 6.79 9.08
CA PHE A 122 -12.79 7.57 8.41
C PHE A 122 -12.21 6.82 7.21
N TYR A 123 -12.01 5.51 7.34
CA TYR A 123 -11.52 4.67 6.25
C TYR A 123 -12.47 4.74 5.03
N LEU A 124 -13.77 4.56 5.26
CA LEU A 124 -14.79 4.66 4.21
C LEU A 124 -14.88 6.08 3.62
N ALA A 125 -14.69 7.12 4.43
CA ALA A 125 -14.68 8.51 3.95
C ALA A 125 -13.48 8.77 3.01
N ILE A 126 -12.28 8.23 3.32
CA ILE A 126 -11.10 8.30 2.45
C ILE A 126 -11.39 7.57 1.12
N ILE A 127 -11.87 6.33 1.20
CA ILE A 127 -12.19 5.52 0.01
C ILE A 127 -13.20 6.24 -0.88
N LYS A 128 -14.24 6.82 -0.31
CA LYS A 128 -15.26 7.57 -1.06
C LYS A 128 -14.66 8.75 -1.84
N LYS A 129 -13.73 9.50 -1.23
CA LYS A 129 -13.05 10.62 -1.91
C LYS A 129 -12.15 10.11 -3.05
N LEU A 130 -11.35 9.06 -2.82
CA LEU A 130 -10.48 8.47 -3.84
C LEU A 130 -11.28 7.92 -5.03
N LYS A 131 -12.39 7.22 -4.77
CA LYS A 131 -13.28 6.69 -5.82
C LYS A 131 -13.92 7.81 -6.67
N LYS A 132 -14.21 8.97 -6.09
CA LYS A 132 -14.77 10.12 -6.82
C LYS A 132 -13.83 10.60 -7.93
N ASP A 133 -12.52 10.48 -7.70
CA ASP A 133 -11.49 10.88 -8.66
C ASP A 133 -10.99 9.70 -9.52
N ASN A 134 -11.72 8.57 -9.52
CA ASN A 134 -11.41 7.34 -10.25
C ASN A 134 -10.05 6.72 -9.92
N ILE A 135 -9.49 7.01 -8.75
CA ILE A 135 -8.22 6.47 -8.28
C ILE A 135 -8.40 5.00 -7.92
N LYS A 136 -7.49 4.14 -8.38
CA LYS A 136 -7.45 2.73 -7.99
C LYS A 136 -6.92 2.61 -6.56
N ILE A 137 -7.52 1.72 -5.78
CA ILE A 137 -7.24 1.64 -4.33
C ILE A 137 -6.87 0.21 -3.97
N ALA A 138 -5.75 0.05 -3.26
CA ALA A 138 -5.46 -1.14 -2.49
C ALA A 138 -5.30 -0.77 -1.02
N ILE A 139 -5.74 -1.65 -0.12
CA ILE A 139 -5.71 -1.40 1.32
C ILE A 139 -4.97 -2.51 2.03
N CYS A 140 -4.11 -2.12 3.00
CA CYS A 140 -3.29 -3.05 3.76
C CYS A 140 -3.86 -3.24 5.17
N THR A 141 -3.85 -4.46 5.67
CA THR A 141 -4.02 -4.69 7.11
C THR A 141 -2.74 -4.28 7.85
N PRO A 142 -2.83 -3.73 9.10
CA PRO A 142 -1.65 -3.49 9.93
C PRO A 142 -0.95 -4.83 10.23
N ALA A 143 0.39 -4.84 10.17
CA ALA A 143 1.16 -6.08 10.23
C ALA A 143 1.21 -6.67 11.66
N VAL A 144 2.03 -6.10 12.55
CA VAL A 144 2.25 -6.64 13.90
C VAL A 144 2.45 -5.53 14.94
N ILE A 145 2.17 -5.85 16.21
CA ILE A 145 2.63 -5.16 17.39
C ILE A 145 3.18 -6.25 18.32
N GLY A 146 4.45 -6.63 18.07
CA GLY A 146 5.08 -7.83 18.64
C GLY A 146 4.98 -9.04 17.73
N GLU A 147 6.00 -9.90 17.78
CA GLU A 147 6.21 -10.99 16.84
C GLU A 147 6.03 -12.39 17.46
N LYS A 148 5.64 -12.47 18.74
CA LYS A 148 5.40 -13.75 19.42
C LYS A 148 4.25 -14.51 18.75
N THR A 149 4.38 -15.84 18.73
CA THR A 149 3.43 -16.76 18.07
C THR A 149 2.61 -17.60 19.04
N ASP A 150 2.83 -17.42 20.35
CA ASP A 150 2.18 -18.14 21.45
C ASP A 150 0.94 -17.43 22.01
N TYR A 151 0.42 -16.43 21.27
CA TYR A 151 -0.73 -15.61 21.67
C TYR A 151 -0.48 -14.69 22.89
N SER A 152 0.78 -14.46 23.27
CA SER A 152 1.12 -13.59 24.40
C SER A 152 1.32 -12.11 24.05
N ASN A 153 1.21 -11.72 22.75
CA ASN A 153 1.19 -10.31 22.35
C ASN A 153 -0.11 -9.67 22.82
N GLN A 154 -0.04 -8.72 23.75
CA GLN A 154 -1.21 -8.11 24.40
C GLN A 154 -2.19 -7.43 23.42
N LEU A 155 -1.67 -6.91 22.28
CA LEU A 155 -2.46 -6.14 21.31
C LEU A 155 -2.94 -6.96 20.12
N ASP A 156 -2.66 -8.25 20.04
CA ASP A 156 -3.06 -9.11 18.92
C ASP A 156 -4.58 -9.15 18.72
N GLY A 157 -5.35 -9.19 19.81
CA GLY A 157 -6.80 -9.17 19.74
C GLY A 157 -7.35 -7.91 19.07
N ASP A 158 -6.88 -6.74 19.49
CA ASP A 158 -7.27 -5.46 18.92
C ASP A 158 -6.75 -5.33 17.48
N LEU A 159 -5.49 -5.70 17.22
CA LEU A 159 -4.92 -5.64 15.88
C LEU A 159 -5.69 -6.53 14.89
N ASN A 160 -6.08 -7.74 15.31
CA ASN A 160 -6.93 -8.63 14.52
C ASN A 160 -8.32 -8.03 14.27
N LYS A 161 -8.91 -7.35 15.25
CA LYS A 161 -10.19 -6.64 15.10
C LYS A 161 -10.10 -5.56 14.01
N TYR A 162 -9.07 -4.72 14.03
CA TYR A 162 -8.88 -3.67 13.02
C TYR A 162 -8.54 -4.26 11.64
N SER A 163 -7.76 -5.33 11.60
CA SER A 163 -7.51 -6.08 10.36
C SER A 163 -8.81 -6.64 9.76
N ASN A 164 -9.71 -7.18 10.59
CA ASN A 164 -11.01 -7.67 10.13
C ASN A 164 -11.93 -6.56 9.61
N ILE A 165 -11.86 -5.35 10.19
CA ILE A 165 -12.57 -4.18 9.64
C ILE A 165 -12.05 -3.89 8.23
N ILE A 166 -10.73 -3.85 8.02
CA ILE A 166 -10.11 -3.58 6.72
C ILE A 166 -10.48 -4.67 5.70
N ARG A 167 -10.43 -5.96 6.08
CA ARG A 167 -10.88 -7.09 5.24
C ARG A 167 -12.33 -6.93 4.80
N SER A 168 -13.20 -6.54 5.75
CA SER A 168 -14.61 -6.30 5.49
C SER A 168 -14.83 -5.12 4.54
N ILE A 169 -14.08 -4.03 4.73
CA ILE A 169 -14.09 -2.87 3.84
C ILE A 169 -13.63 -3.30 2.43
N ALA A 170 -12.52 -4.01 2.29
CA ALA A 170 -12.03 -4.48 1.00
C ALA A 170 -13.08 -5.28 0.24
N LYS A 171 -13.73 -6.22 0.94
CA LYS A 171 -14.80 -7.06 0.36
C LYS A 171 -16.02 -6.23 -0.05
N ASN A 172 -16.54 -5.37 0.83
CA ASN A 172 -17.77 -4.62 0.60
C ASN A 172 -17.62 -3.53 -0.44
N GLU A 173 -16.43 -2.90 -0.50
CA GLU A 173 -16.10 -1.84 -1.44
C GLU A 173 -15.46 -2.35 -2.74
N ASN A 174 -15.28 -3.68 -2.88
CA ASN A 174 -14.63 -4.34 -4.01
C ASN A 174 -13.23 -3.76 -4.30
N LEU A 175 -12.38 -3.72 -3.27
CA LEU A 175 -11.02 -3.21 -3.33
C LEU A 175 -10.00 -4.33 -3.26
N GLN A 176 -8.80 -4.07 -3.78
CA GLN A 176 -7.65 -4.95 -3.60
C GLN A 176 -7.21 -4.94 -2.13
N LEU A 177 -7.01 -6.12 -1.56
CA LEU A 177 -6.52 -6.31 -0.19
C LEU A 177 -5.07 -6.82 -0.21
N ILE A 178 -4.22 -6.17 0.58
CA ILE A 178 -2.87 -6.64 0.90
C ILE A 178 -2.89 -7.06 2.37
N ASP A 179 -3.07 -8.35 2.63
CA ASP A 179 -3.26 -8.85 3.99
C ASP A 179 -1.94 -9.08 4.72
N LEU A 180 -1.25 -7.97 5.05
CA LEU A 180 0.05 -8.02 5.74
C LEU A 180 -0.04 -8.68 7.11
N ARG A 181 -1.18 -8.57 7.83
CA ARG A 181 -1.38 -9.27 9.10
C ARG A 181 -1.25 -10.78 8.93
N ALA A 182 -1.89 -11.32 7.91
CA ALA A 182 -1.82 -12.76 7.62
C ALA A 182 -0.41 -13.18 7.17
N SER A 183 0.23 -12.40 6.28
CA SER A 183 1.57 -12.70 5.76
C SER A 183 2.62 -12.67 6.88
N PHE A 184 2.57 -11.68 7.79
CA PHE A 184 3.50 -11.57 8.92
C PHE A 184 3.29 -12.69 9.94
N LEU A 185 2.04 -13.01 10.27
CA LEU A 185 1.74 -14.11 11.18
C LEU A 185 2.24 -15.45 10.63
N GLN A 186 1.97 -15.72 9.35
CA GLN A 186 2.44 -16.95 8.70
C GLN A 186 3.97 -17.03 8.65
N TYR A 187 4.65 -15.91 8.37
CA TYR A 187 6.11 -15.88 8.39
C TYR A 187 6.67 -16.15 9.79
N ASN A 188 6.11 -15.50 10.83
CA ASN A 188 6.54 -15.69 12.21
C ASN A 188 6.29 -17.13 12.69
N ILE A 189 5.14 -17.75 12.38
CA ILE A 189 4.89 -19.16 12.71
C ILE A 189 5.98 -20.06 12.13
N SER A 190 6.45 -19.79 10.93
CA SER A 190 7.45 -20.63 10.25
C SER A 190 8.90 -20.31 10.66
N ASN A 191 9.21 -19.08 11.08
CA ASN A 191 10.60 -18.61 11.23
C ASN A 191 10.94 -18.10 12.64
N ASN A 192 9.96 -17.85 13.51
CA ASN A 192 10.17 -17.39 14.88
C ASN A 192 10.11 -18.56 15.88
N THR A 193 10.98 -19.54 15.71
CA THR A 193 11.00 -20.77 16.55
C THR A 193 11.37 -20.49 18.01
N GLU A 194 12.05 -19.38 18.28
CA GLU A 194 12.45 -18.94 19.62
C GLU A 194 11.38 -18.07 20.30
N ASN A 195 10.23 -17.84 19.64
CA ASN A 195 9.15 -16.98 20.12
C ASN A 195 9.60 -15.57 20.53
N LYS A 196 10.50 -14.99 19.73
CA LYS A 196 11.03 -13.64 19.95
C LYS A 196 9.93 -12.61 19.82
N GLU A 197 9.97 -11.57 20.63
CA GLU A 197 9.03 -10.47 20.59
C GLU A 197 9.33 -9.47 19.45
N LEU A 198 10.58 -9.43 18.97
CA LEU A 198 11.08 -8.55 17.92
C LEU A 198 12.32 -9.16 17.25
N GLY A 199 12.73 -8.57 16.12
CA GLY A 199 13.97 -8.92 15.44
C GLY A 199 13.82 -9.96 14.32
N VAL A 200 12.63 -10.52 14.10
CA VAL A 200 12.34 -11.41 12.97
C VAL A 200 11.98 -10.61 11.72
N LEU A 201 10.95 -9.78 11.80
CA LEU A 201 10.47 -8.88 10.74
C LEU A 201 10.49 -7.40 11.15
N THR A 202 10.63 -7.12 12.44
CA THR A 202 10.64 -5.77 13.00
C THR A 202 11.89 -5.50 13.82
N SER A 203 12.27 -4.24 13.97
CA SER A 203 13.40 -3.80 14.82
C SER A 203 12.99 -3.50 16.26
N ASP A 204 11.72 -3.12 16.46
CA ASP A 204 11.19 -2.62 17.74
C ASP A 204 9.76 -3.08 18.03
N ARG A 205 9.34 -4.22 17.45
CA ARG A 205 8.00 -4.81 17.53
C ARG A 205 6.99 -4.24 16.54
N VAL A 206 7.29 -3.12 15.86
CA VAL A 206 6.37 -2.40 14.95
C VAL A 206 7.06 -2.01 13.65
N HIS A 207 8.19 -1.29 13.74
CA HIS A 207 8.89 -0.80 12.56
C HIS A 207 9.72 -1.91 11.90
N LEU A 208 9.63 -1.95 10.58
CA LEU A 208 10.20 -3.04 9.77
C LEU A 208 11.73 -3.05 9.82
N ASN A 209 12.32 -4.24 9.95
CA ASN A 209 13.71 -4.50 9.65
C ASN A 209 13.86 -4.85 8.14
N GLU A 210 15.04 -5.27 7.71
CA GLU A 210 15.32 -5.62 6.32
C GLU A 210 14.37 -6.73 5.80
N ALA A 211 14.18 -7.80 6.56
CA ALA A 211 13.30 -8.91 6.19
C ALA A 211 11.83 -8.47 6.11
N GLY A 212 11.38 -7.64 7.06
CA GLY A 212 10.04 -7.08 7.05
C GLY A 212 9.79 -6.16 5.86
N ASN A 213 10.74 -5.28 5.53
CA ASN A 213 10.65 -4.42 4.35
C ASN A 213 10.59 -5.24 3.05
N LYS A 214 11.39 -6.32 2.96
CA LYS A 214 11.34 -7.22 1.81
C LYS A 214 9.98 -7.90 1.68
N LEU A 215 9.45 -8.44 2.77
CA LEU A 215 8.12 -9.08 2.76
C LEU A 215 7.03 -8.12 2.33
N VAL A 216 7.00 -6.90 2.88
CA VAL A 216 6.02 -5.87 2.49
C VAL A 216 6.15 -5.48 1.03
N ASN A 217 7.39 -5.29 0.52
CA ASN A 217 7.62 -5.02 -0.90
C ASN A 217 7.02 -6.13 -1.78
N ASP A 218 7.30 -7.39 -1.46
CA ASP A 218 6.87 -8.53 -2.25
C ASP A 218 5.32 -8.67 -2.26
N GLU A 219 4.68 -8.51 -1.10
CA GLU A 219 3.21 -8.56 -0.97
C GLU A 219 2.53 -7.40 -1.69
N MET A 220 3.05 -6.17 -1.55
CA MET A 220 2.48 -5.00 -2.24
C MET A 220 2.65 -5.10 -3.75
N TRP A 221 3.81 -5.54 -4.24
CA TRP A 221 4.06 -5.66 -5.67
C TRP A 221 3.14 -6.68 -6.36
N LYS A 222 2.84 -7.80 -5.72
CA LYS A 222 1.87 -8.79 -6.23
C LYS A 222 0.56 -8.11 -6.62
N VAL A 223 0.05 -7.22 -5.77
CA VAL A 223 -1.22 -6.53 -5.99
C VAL A 223 -1.08 -5.37 -6.97
N ILE A 224 -0.04 -4.53 -6.82
CA ILE A 224 0.16 -3.36 -7.70
C ILE A 224 0.30 -3.77 -9.16
N SER A 225 1.03 -4.85 -9.44
CA SER A 225 1.27 -5.34 -10.80
C SER A 225 -0.02 -5.85 -11.50
N GLU A 226 -1.05 -6.21 -10.76
CA GLU A 226 -2.34 -6.70 -11.27
C GLU A 226 -3.37 -5.58 -11.47
N ILE A 227 -3.14 -4.38 -10.90
CA ILE A 227 -4.05 -3.23 -11.04
C ILE A 227 -3.94 -2.66 -12.47
N LYS A 228 -5.06 -2.80 -13.21
CA LYS A 228 -5.19 -2.32 -14.60
C LYS A 228 -5.70 -0.89 -14.66
#